data_821c88ef23a370d8a2773131ad846f70
#
_entry.id   821c88ef23a370d8a2773131ad846f70
#
_cell.length_a   1.000
_cell.length_b   1.000
_cell.length_c   1.000
_cell.angle_alpha   90.00
_cell.angle_beta   90.00
_cell.angle_gamma   90.00
#
_symmetry.space_group_name_H-M   'P 1'
#
loop_
_entity.id
_entity.type
_entity.pdbx_description
1 polymer ?
#
loop_
_entity_poly.entity_id
_entity_poly.type
_entity_poly.pdbx_seq_one_letter_code
_entity_poly.pdbx_strand_id
1 'polypeptide(L)'
;MYGACFYIRKVIGYEQYLKEYIKEQNLNWEEAKEILDFVQESTRNMSSLKEWKEYIEQYEDVLKTSGEEKEGVHIITMHACKGLEYPIVFLPDCNEGKIPHKKATSQEEIEEERRMFYVAMTRAKYHLEILYIEDKLKKHLQPTRILKKGTVEK
;
A
#
# COMPACT_ATOMS: atom_id res chain seq x y z
N MET A 1 8.49 -24.43 0.25
CA MET A 1 9.06 -23.28 -0.50
C MET A 1 9.65 -22.19 0.40
N TYR A 2 9.03 -21.81 1.50
CA TYR A 2 9.52 -20.76 2.41
C TYR A 2 11.02 -20.94 2.83
N GLY A 3 11.40 -22.15 3.25
CA GLY A 3 12.79 -22.46 3.61
C GLY A 3 13.80 -22.34 2.45
N ALA A 4 13.38 -22.65 1.22
CA ALA A 4 14.21 -22.47 0.04
C ALA A 4 14.45 -20.98 -0.26
N CYS A 5 13.41 -20.14 -0.17
CA CYS A 5 13.55 -18.68 -0.30
C CYS A 5 14.45 -18.11 0.79
N PHE A 6 14.28 -18.54 2.04
CA PHE A 6 15.17 -18.16 3.13
C PHE A 6 16.62 -18.54 2.86
N TYR A 7 16.86 -19.77 2.38
CA TYR A 7 18.20 -20.27 2.06
C TYR A 7 18.87 -19.42 0.96
N ILE A 8 18.14 -19.13 -0.13
CA ILE A 8 18.65 -18.27 -1.21
C ILE A 8 18.99 -16.88 -0.69
N ARG A 9 18.10 -16.28 0.10
CA ARG A 9 18.30 -14.92 0.62
C ARG A 9 19.49 -14.83 1.58
N LYS A 10 19.56 -15.74 2.56
CA LYS A 10 20.44 -15.61 3.71
C LYS A 10 21.73 -16.43 3.58
N VAL A 11 21.66 -17.65 3.02
CA VAL A 11 22.79 -18.57 2.95
C VAL A 11 23.58 -18.39 1.65
N ILE A 12 22.90 -18.32 0.51
CA ILE A 12 23.53 -18.01 -0.78
C ILE A 12 23.99 -16.56 -0.85
N GLY A 13 23.36 -15.66 -0.06
CA GLY A 13 23.76 -14.26 0.03
C GLY A 13 23.05 -13.33 -0.98
N TYR A 14 21.92 -13.76 -1.58
CA TYR A 14 21.17 -12.94 -2.53
C TYR A 14 20.72 -11.60 -1.93
N GLU A 15 20.32 -11.57 -0.67
CA GLU A 15 19.91 -10.34 0.01
C GLU A 15 21.08 -9.35 0.14
N GLN A 16 22.30 -9.84 0.39
CA GLN A 16 23.49 -8.99 0.44
C GLN A 16 23.83 -8.43 -0.94
N TYR A 17 23.81 -9.28 -1.97
CA TYR A 17 23.99 -8.85 -3.36
C TYR A 17 22.99 -7.77 -3.76
N LEU A 18 21.71 -7.99 -3.47
CA LEU A 18 20.66 -7.03 -3.81
C LEU A 18 20.84 -5.71 -3.07
N LYS A 19 21.28 -5.74 -1.82
CA LYS A 19 21.55 -4.53 -1.02
C LYS A 19 22.66 -3.68 -1.63
N GLU A 20 23.73 -4.32 -2.13
CA GLU A 20 24.82 -3.64 -2.82
C GLU A 20 24.35 -3.05 -4.15
N TYR A 21 23.62 -3.83 -4.95
CA TYR A 21 23.06 -3.39 -6.21
C TYR A 21 22.11 -2.17 -6.04
N ILE A 22 21.21 -2.21 -5.08
CA ILE A 22 20.28 -1.12 -4.78
C ILE A 22 21.01 0.14 -4.35
N LYS A 23 22.08 0.00 -3.57
CA LYS A 23 22.95 1.12 -3.17
C LYS A 23 23.62 1.77 -4.37
N GLU A 24 24.14 0.98 -5.31
CA GLU A 24 24.74 1.49 -6.55
C GLU A 24 23.74 2.23 -7.44
N GLN A 25 22.49 1.76 -7.48
CA GLN A 25 21.41 2.38 -8.25
C GLN A 25 20.74 3.55 -7.51
N ASN A 26 21.20 3.91 -6.31
CA ASN A 26 20.63 4.96 -5.47
C ASN A 26 19.13 4.78 -5.17
N LEU A 27 18.68 3.52 -5.02
CA LEU A 27 17.32 3.12 -4.71
C LEU A 27 17.12 2.92 -3.20
N ASN A 28 15.87 2.80 -2.78
CA ASN A 28 15.52 2.64 -1.37
C ASN A 28 15.58 1.15 -0.95
N TRP A 29 16.53 0.82 -0.06
CA TRP A 29 16.68 -0.53 0.47
C TRP A 29 15.46 -1.02 1.27
N GLU A 30 14.83 -0.16 2.07
CA GLU A 30 13.70 -0.59 2.90
C GLU A 30 12.50 -1.02 2.04
N GLU A 31 12.25 -0.33 0.94
CA GLU A 31 11.20 -0.71 -0.02
C GLU A 31 11.51 -2.07 -0.69
N ALA A 32 12.75 -2.27 -1.12
CA ALA A 32 13.16 -3.54 -1.72
C ALA A 32 13.10 -4.70 -0.71
N LYS A 33 13.45 -4.44 0.54
CA LYS A 33 13.36 -5.43 1.61
C LYS A 33 11.90 -5.81 1.90
N GLU A 34 10.98 -4.86 1.91
CA GLU A 34 9.55 -5.15 2.06
C GLU A 34 9.05 -6.08 0.94
N ILE A 35 9.49 -5.86 -0.30
CA ILE A 35 9.17 -6.75 -1.43
C ILE A 35 9.75 -8.14 -1.22
N LEU A 36 11.02 -8.25 -0.82
CA LEU A 36 11.65 -9.54 -0.54
C LEU A 36 10.93 -10.31 0.59
N ASP A 37 10.53 -9.61 1.63
CA ASP A 37 9.80 -10.20 2.75
C ASP A 37 8.41 -10.67 2.30
N PHE A 38 7.73 -9.90 1.48
CA PHE A 38 6.44 -10.27 0.88
C PHE A 38 6.57 -11.51 -0.03
N VAL A 39 7.58 -11.54 -0.92
CA VAL A 39 7.85 -12.70 -1.80
C VAL A 39 8.11 -13.95 -0.97
N GLN A 40 8.95 -13.86 0.05
CA GLN A 40 9.22 -15.00 0.92
C GLN A 40 7.96 -15.47 1.67
N GLU A 41 7.18 -14.54 2.18
CA GLU A 41 5.94 -14.85 2.92
C GLU A 41 4.89 -15.50 2.00
N SER A 42 4.76 -15.07 0.74
CA SER A 42 3.86 -15.67 -0.25
C SER A 42 4.15 -17.16 -0.50
N THR A 43 5.36 -17.62 -0.22
CA THR A 43 5.76 -19.02 -0.36
C THR A 43 5.50 -19.88 0.87
N ARG A 44 4.96 -19.32 1.99
CA ARG A 44 4.84 -20.01 3.28
C ARG A 44 4.02 -21.29 3.20
N ASN A 45 2.89 -21.22 2.50
CA ASN A 45 1.95 -22.32 2.37
C ASN A 45 2.14 -23.13 1.08
N MET A 46 3.20 -22.86 0.30
CA MET A 46 3.49 -23.55 -0.96
C MET A 46 4.43 -24.73 -0.74
N SER A 47 4.06 -25.89 -1.28
CA SER A 47 4.85 -27.11 -1.18
C SER A 47 5.93 -27.21 -2.26
N SER A 48 5.72 -26.58 -3.43
CA SER A 48 6.63 -26.67 -4.58
C SER A 48 6.75 -25.34 -5.34
N LEU A 49 7.82 -25.23 -6.13
CA LEU A 49 8.03 -24.10 -7.04
C LEU A 49 6.92 -24.03 -8.12
N LYS A 50 6.43 -25.20 -8.56
CA LYS A 50 5.37 -25.28 -9.56
C LYS A 50 4.08 -24.67 -9.02
N GLU A 51 3.68 -25.03 -7.81
CA GLU A 51 2.49 -24.49 -7.13
C GLU A 51 2.59 -22.97 -6.94
N TRP A 52 3.77 -22.46 -6.55
CA TRP A 52 3.98 -21.03 -6.41
C TRP A 52 3.92 -20.29 -7.75
N LYS A 53 4.45 -20.89 -8.83
CA LYS A 53 4.36 -20.34 -10.18
C LYS A 53 2.90 -20.27 -10.66
N GLU A 54 2.13 -21.33 -10.48
CA GLU A 54 0.70 -21.38 -10.80
C GLU A 54 -0.10 -20.32 -10.03
N TYR A 55 0.24 -20.10 -8.76
CA TYR A 55 -0.35 -19.03 -7.96
C TYR A 55 -0.07 -17.64 -8.53
N ILE A 56 1.16 -17.35 -8.95
CA ILE A 56 1.53 -16.07 -9.58
C ILE A 56 0.78 -15.88 -10.89
N GLU A 57 0.72 -16.90 -11.76
CA GLU A 57 0.01 -16.85 -13.03
C GLU A 57 -1.49 -16.57 -12.82
N GLN A 58 -2.13 -17.24 -11.86
CA GLN A 58 -3.52 -16.97 -11.49
C GLN A 58 -3.73 -15.54 -11.00
N TYR A 59 -2.80 -15.01 -10.20
CA TYR A 59 -2.86 -13.65 -9.71
C TYR A 59 -2.74 -12.62 -10.83
N GLU A 60 -1.85 -12.85 -11.80
CA GLU A 60 -1.72 -12.00 -13.00
C GLU A 60 -3.01 -12.00 -13.84
N ASP A 61 -3.66 -13.15 -13.99
CA ASP A 61 -4.91 -13.26 -14.75
C ASP A 61 -6.06 -12.52 -14.05
N VAL A 62 -6.13 -12.59 -12.71
CA VAL A 62 -7.08 -11.79 -11.92
C VAL A 62 -6.83 -10.29 -12.12
N LEU A 63 -5.58 -9.84 -12.13
CA LEU A 63 -5.24 -8.43 -12.37
C LEU A 63 -5.64 -7.97 -13.77
N LYS A 64 -5.46 -8.80 -14.82
CA LYS A 64 -5.85 -8.48 -16.19
C LYS A 64 -7.37 -8.37 -16.35
N THR A 65 -8.13 -9.20 -15.64
CA THR A 65 -9.60 -9.24 -15.70
C THR A 65 -10.28 -8.25 -14.76
N SER A 66 -9.54 -7.61 -13.85
CA SER A 66 -10.07 -6.68 -12.84
C SER A 66 -10.58 -5.34 -13.41
N GLY A 67 -10.45 -5.10 -14.72
CA GLY A 67 -10.97 -3.90 -15.40
C GLY A 67 -12.45 -3.96 -15.81
N GLU A 68 -13.12 -5.09 -15.70
CA GLU A 68 -14.54 -5.19 -15.95
C GLU A 68 -15.35 -4.74 -14.73
N GLU A 69 -16.35 -3.88 -14.94
CA GLU A 69 -17.30 -3.48 -13.88
C GLU A 69 -18.03 -4.72 -13.35
N LYS A 70 -17.55 -5.25 -12.24
CA LYS A 70 -18.21 -6.33 -11.48
C LYS A 70 -18.77 -5.75 -10.20
N GLU A 71 -19.92 -6.24 -9.77
CA GLU A 71 -20.41 -6.01 -8.43
C GLU A 71 -19.36 -6.53 -7.43
N GLY A 72 -18.96 -5.68 -6.48
CA GLY A 72 -17.95 -6.07 -5.50
C GLY A 72 -17.26 -4.88 -4.83
N VAL A 73 -16.15 -5.17 -4.18
CA VAL A 73 -15.29 -4.15 -3.57
C VAL A 73 -14.33 -3.58 -4.61
N HIS A 74 -14.42 -2.27 -4.83
CA HIS A 74 -13.52 -1.54 -5.71
C HIS A 74 -12.33 -1.00 -4.95
N ILE A 75 -11.12 -1.35 -5.38
CA ILE A 75 -9.87 -0.80 -4.84
C ILE A 75 -9.32 0.18 -5.87
N ILE A 76 -9.28 1.46 -5.50
CA ILE A 76 -8.85 2.55 -6.39
C ILE A 76 -7.98 3.55 -5.62
N THR A 77 -7.17 4.31 -6.35
CA THR A 77 -6.42 5.42 -5.74
C THR A 77 -7.31 6.64 -5.55
N MET A 78 -6.96 7.52 -4.62
CA MET A 78 -7.67 8.80 -4.43
C MET A 78 -7.68 9.66 -5.70
N HIS A 79 -6.64 9.59 -6.52
CA HIS A 79 -6.60 10.28 -7.82
C HIS A 79 -7.60 9.71 -8.82
N ALA A 80 -7.76 8.40 -8.87
CA ALA A 80 -8.65 7.73 -9.81
C ALA A 80 -10.13 7.80 -9.40
N CYS A 81 -10.45 8.16 -8.14
CA CYS A 81 -11.83 8.19 -7.65
C CYS A 81 -12.62 9.42 -8.11
N LYS A 82 -12.00 10.36 -8.81
CA LYS A 82 -12.67 11.59 -9.27
C LYS A 82 -13.81 11.27 -10.22
N GLY A 83 -15.01 11.76 -9.91
CA GLY A 83 -16.23 11.54 -10.70
C GLY A 83 -16.97 10.24 -10.39
N LEU A 84 -16.40 9.36 -9.57
CA LEU A 84 -17.07 8.14 -9.11
C LEU A 84 -17.78 8.40 -7.77
N GLU A 85 -18.77 7.57 -7.44
CA GLU A 85 -19.48 7.62 -6.15
C GLU A 85 -19.83 6.20 -5.72
N TYR A 86 -19.68 5.94 -4.42
CA TYR A 86 -19.91 4.62 -3.82
C TYR A 86 -20.84 4.72 -2.61
N PRO A 87 -21.66 3.71 -2.35
CA PRO A 87 -22.49 3.67 -1.15
C PRO A 87 -21.68 3.79 0.14
N ILE A 88 -20.55 3.07 0.20
CA ILE A 88 -19.64 3.00 1.35
C ILE A 88 -18.21 3.21 0.85
N VAL A 89 -17.43 4.03 1.55
CA VAL A 89 -16.02 4.28 1.25
C VAL A 89 -15.19 4.04 2.50
N PHE A 90 -14.11 3.29 2.33
CA PHE A 90 -13.05 3.13 3.33
C PHE A 90 -11.80 3.85 2.85
N LEU A 91 -11.22 4.71 3.66
CA LEU A 91 -9.94 5.38 3.42
C LEU A 91 -8.91 4.83 4.41
N PRO A 92 -8.16 3.79 4.02
CA PRO A 92 -7.13 3.23 4.89
C PRO A 92 -5.84 4.06 4.87
N ASP A 93 -4.94 3.74 5.81
CA ASP A 93 -3.60 4.34 5.93
C ASP A 93 -3.59 5.87 6.05
N CYS A 94 -4.60 6.46 6.68
CA CYS A 94 -4.69 7.91 6.90
C CYS A 94 -3.71 8.39 7.97
N ASN A 95 -2.44 8.07 7.78
CA ASN A 95 -1.35 8.41 8.68
C ASN A 95 -0.49 9.55 8.14
N GLU A 96 0.11 10.30 9.07
CA GLU A 96 1.11 11.30 8.76
C GLU A 96 2.28 10.71 7.94
N GLY A 97 2.65 11.38 6.85
CA GLY A 97 3.66 10.90 5.90
C GLY A 97 3.15 9.94 4.83
N LYS A 98 1.89 9.48 4.95
CA LYS A 98 1.12 8.84 3.88
C LYS A 98 0.15 9.85 3.26
N ILE A 99 -0.62 10.52 4.12
CA ILE A 99 -1.53 11.62 3.77
C ILE A 99 -1.32 12.73 4.81
N PRO A 100 -0.75 13.91 4.47
CA PRO A 100 -0.09 14.20 3.22
C PRO A 100 1.16 13.33 3.03
N HIS A 101 1.52 13.08 1.76
CA HIS A 101 2.69 12.27 1.45
C HIS A 101 3.97 12.95 1.99
N LYS A 102 4.93 12.16 2.48
CA LYS A 102 6.18 12.67 3.08
C LYS A 102 7.01 13.60 2.17
N LYS A 103 6.80 13.55 0.84
CA LYS A 103 7.45 14.42 -0.14
C LYS A 103 6.73 15.76 -0.31
N ALA A 104 5.50 15.90 0.15
CA ALA A 104 4.78 17.17 0.13
C ALA A 104 5.33 18.06 1.24
N THR A 105 6.22 18.97 0.90
CA THR A 105 6.96 19.83 1.83
C THR A 105 6.51 21.28 1.79
N SER A 106 6.05 21.76 0.63
CA SER A 106 5.51 23.10 0.49
C SER A 106 4.07 23.21 0.97
N GLN A 107 3.63 24.41 1.32
CA GLN A 107 2.26 24.65 1.72
C GLN A 107 1.28 24.34 0.58
N GLU A 108 1.65 24.61 -0.67
CA GLU A 108 0.86 24.35 -1.85
C GLU A 108 0.65 22.85 -2.08
N GLU A 109 1.72 22.05 -1.95
CA GLU A 109 1.64 20.57 -2.04
C GLU A 109 0.76 19.99 -0.94
N ILE A 110 0.85 20.48 0.29
CA ILE A 110 0.00 20.02 1.41
C ILE A 110 -1.47 20.39 1.16
N GLU A 111 -1.76 21.56 0.60
CA GLU A 111 -3.12 21.96 0.25
C GLU A 111 -3.69 21.11 -0.90
N GLU A 112 -2.87 20.72 -1.86
CA GLU A 112 -3.29 19.80 -2.93
C GLU A 112 -3.62 18.41 -2.39
N GLU A 113 -2.77 17.86 -1.52
CA GLU A 113 -3.05 16.60 -0.81
C GLU A 113 -4.37 16.68 0.01
N ARG A 114 -4.63 17.84 0.64
CA ARG A 114 -5.88 18.10 1.36
C ARG A 114 -7.08 18.11 0.44
N ARG A 115 -6.99 18.75 -0.72
CA ARG A 115 -8.08 18.77 -1.72
C ARG A 115 -8.36 17.37 -2.24
N MET A 116 -7.31 16.60 -2.54
CA MET A 116 -7.44 15.23 -2.99
C MET A 116 -8.11 14.34 -1.93
N PHE A 117 -7.71 14.49 -0.67
CA PHE A 117 -8.32 13.77 0.44
C PHE A 117 -9.80 14.15 0.62
N TYR A 118 -10.12 15.43 0.51
CA TYR A 118 -11.52 15.89 0.54
C TYR A 118 -12.34 15.30 -0.61
N VAL A 119 -11.81 15.27 -1.82
CA VAL A 119 -12.47 14.62 -2.97
C VAL A 119 -12.74 13.16 -2.68
N ALA A 120 -11.79 12.43 -2.12
CA ALA A 120 -11.97 11.01 -1.75
C ALA A 120 -13.07 10.83 -0.69
N MET A 121 -13.10 11.67 0.35
CA MET A 121 -14.17 11.65 1.36
C MET A 121 -15.57 11.87 0.75
N THR A 122 -15.68 12.80 -0.20
CA THR A 122 -16.96 13.11 -0.86
C THR A 122 -17.44 12.05 -1.84
N ARG A 123 -16.68 10.98 -2.05
CA ARG A 123 -17.13 9.84 -2.88
C ARG A 123 -18.11 8.93 -2.14
N ALA A 124 -18.21 9.04 -0.82
CA ALA A 124 -19.14 8.28 -0.02
C ALA A 124 -20.57 8.88 -0.10
N LYS A 125 -21.55 8.05 -0.51
CA LYS A 125 -22.98 8.43 -0.53
C LYS A 125 -23.61 8.33 0.85
N TYR A 126 -23.32 7.24 1.59
CA TYR A 126 -24.02 6.92 2.83
C TYR A 126 -23.07 6.73 4.01
N HIS A 127 -21.90 6.13 3.78
CA HIS A 127 -21.00 5.79 4.87
C HIS A 127 -19.54 6.01 4.48
N LEU A 128 -18.79 6.67 5.37
CA LEU A 128 -17.36 6.92 5.22
C LEU A 128 -16.63 6.44 6.47
N GLU A 129 -15.64 5.55 6.28
CA GLU A 129 -14.71 5.14 7.31
C GLU A 129 -13.30 5.65 6.99
N ILE A 130 -12.69 6.35 7.93
CA ILE A 130 -11.31 6.84 7.83
C ILE A 130 -10.48 6.05 8.83
N LEU A 131 -9.54 5.26 8.31
CA LEU A 131 -8.75 4.32 9.09
C LEU A 131 -7.30 4.76 9.15
N TYR A 132 -6.70 4.69 10.32
CA TYR A 132 -5.28 4.91 10.51
C TYR A 132 -4.68 3.85 11.43
N ILE A 133 -3.38 3.64 11.33
CA ILE A 133 -2.63 2.67 12.11
C ILE A 133 -1.96 3.43 13.27
N GLU A 134 -2.18 3.01 14.51
CA GLU A 134 -1.53 3.62 15.68
C GLU A 134 -0.10 3.09 15.88
N ASP A 135 0.08 1.77 15.75
CA ASP A 135 1.36 1.13 15.98
C ASP A 135 1.76 0.20 14.83
N LYS A 136 2.92 0.44 14.22
CA LYS A 136 3.52 -0.44 13.22
C LYS A 136 4.96 -0.75 13.60
N LEU A 137 5.28 -2.05 13.81
CA LEU A 137 6.65 -2.53 14.04
C LEU A 137 7.41 -1.72 15.10
N LYS A 138 6.82 -1.51 16.29
CA LYS A 138 7.39 -0.73 17.40
C LYS A 138 7.53 0.79 17.14
N LYS A 139 6.90 1.32 16.09
CA LYS A 139 6.81 2.75 15.83
C LYS A 139 5.39 3.21 16.06
N HIS A 140 5.23 4.18 16.94
CA HIS A 140 3.96 4.87 17.12
C HIS A 140 3.74 5.82 15.93
N LEU A 141 2.64 5.61 15.19
CA LEU A 141 2.27 6.43 14.04
C LEU A 141 1.22 7.45 14.46
N GLN A 142 1.25 8.61 13.84
CA GLN A 142 0.25 9.65 14.08
C GLN A 142 -0.81 9.64 12.98
N PRO A 143 -2.09 9.91 13.33
CA PRO A 143 -3.11 10.17 12.31
C PRO A 143 -2.74 11.40 11.50
N THR A 144 -3.26 11.46 10.28
CA THR A 144 -2.99 12.58 9.38
C THR A 144 -3.35 13.93 10.00
N ARG A 145 -2.47 14.91 9.87
CA ARG A 145 -2.71 16.30 10.30
C ARG A 145 -3.90 16.96 9.59
N ILE A 146 -4.31 16.45 8.45
CA ILE A 146 -5.48 16.96 7.70
C ILE A 146 -6.75 16.80 8.50
N LEU A 147 -6.93 15.69 9.22
CA LEU A 147 -8.08 15.45 10.09
C LEU A 147 -8.11 16.38 11.32
N LYS A 148 -6.94 16.73 11.86
CA LYS A 148 -6.84 17.56 13.07
C LYS A 148 -7.35 19.01 12.89
N LYS A 149 -7.36 19.52 11.64
CA LYS A 149 -7.89 20.87 11.33
C LYS A 149 -9.41 20.91 11.07
N GLY A 150 -10.06 19.77 11.03
CA GLY A 150 -11.48 19.62 10.67
C GLY A 150 -12.36 18.96 11.72
N THR A 151 -12.01 19.02 13.00
CA THR A 151 -12.93 18.59 14.06
C THR A 151 -14.13 19.53 14.04
N VAL A 152 -15.15 19.15 13.30
CA VAL A 152 -16.48 19.73 13.42
C VAL A 152 -17.05 19.15 14.71
N GLU A 153 -17.00 19.94 15.77
CA GLU A 153 -17.82 19.68 16.95
C GLU A 153 -19.28 19.63 16.49
N LYS A 154 -19.94 18.52 16.78
CA LYS A 154 -21.40 18.43 16.70
C LYS A 154 -21.99 18.91 18.00
#